data_e2d1e9e4f9ca5771b7fb9358b6dbe4d6
#
_entry.id   e2d1e9e4f9ca5771b7fb9358b6dbe4d6
#
_cell.length_a   1.000
_cell.length_b   1.000
_cell.length_c   1.000
_cell.angle_alpha   90.00
_cell.angle_beta   90.00
_cell.angle_gamma   90.00
#
_symmetry.space_group_name_H-M   'P 1'
#
loop_
_entity.id
_entity.type
_entity.pdbx_description
1 polymer ?
#
loop_
_entity_poly.entity_id
_entity_poly.type
_entity_poly.pdbx_seq_one_letter_code
_entity_poly.pdbx_strand_id
1 'polypeptide(L)'
;MLSYKKFMLMEGIRQGLPHISTMDHEQFTNLIADKKVHVANATEKTDGSTHVFGHDEHGFYSQSSGSGNERMRSSKDYIDRATRRSQETGKPLDLTAARAFGHAHDVLQNNKKLQEHLKAKAKASGGETSVKGELFYKPLSKPSETKPGEVKFVGTSYDPSHMGHVGKIVIHSKLPENQHHDIEHFKRELSDDNINFDDDKIEHKPGHVDVSDEHKDFHALNHDLLKSRTTPTNKVAKEAEKAKFEAIKQRVSAKVDAHVSKLGIAPKWGSGTEGLVVHPKEGSTAPRFKVTSASFRQYKADPENKDKFKLRNK
;
A
#
# COMPACT_ATOMS: atom_id res chain seq x y z
N MET A 1 -18.98 20.78 4.99
CA MET A 1 -18.14 19.90 5.83
C MET A 1 -18.02 18.56 5.13
N LEU A 2 -16.83 18.18 4.61
CA LEU A 2 -16.60 16.85 4.03
C LEU A 2 -16.78 15.83 5.15
N SER A 3 -17.58 14.78 4.93
CA SER A 3 -17.79 13.78 5.97
C SER A 3 -16.45 13.14 6.33
N TYR A 4 -16.22 12.79 7.60
CA TYR A 4 -15.04 12.09 8.10
C TYR A 4 -14.70 10.84 7.27
N LYS A 5 -15.72 10.15 6.72
CA LYS A 5 -15.60 9.04 5.76
C LYS A 5 -14.85 9.42 4.48
N LYS A 6 -15.08 10.62 3.95
CA LYS A 6 -14.42 11.09 2.71
C LYS A 6 -12.96 11.47 2.98
N PHE A 7 -12.66 11.97 4.19
CA PHE A 7 -11.31 12.33 4.64
C PHE A 7 -10.42 11.08 4.77
N MET A 8 -10.90 10.01 5.42
CA MET A 8 -10.15 8.77 5.62
C MET A 8 -9.84 8.02 4.30
N LEU A 9 -10.74 8.07 3.32
CA LEU A 9 -10.47 7.54 1.97
C LEU A 9 -9.36 8.34 1.25
N MET A 10 -9.33 9.66 1.46
CA MET A 10 -8.34 10.55 0.83
C MET A 10 -6.92 10.38 1.43
N GLU A 11 -6.79 10.19 2.73
CA GLU A 11 -5.48 9.99 3.37
C GLU A 11 -4.82 8.67 2.95
N GLY A 12 -5.59 7.60 2.82
CA GLY A 12 -5.07 6.29 2.41
C GLY A 12 -4.48 6.25 0.99
N ILE A 13 -4.84 7.21 0.14
CA ILE A 13 -4.37 7.28 -1.26
C ILE A 13 -3.19 8.26 -1.42
N ARG A 14 -3.08 9.29 -0.57
CA ARG A 14 -2.10 10.39 -0.75
C ARG A 14 -0.84 10.28 0.08
N GLN A 15 -0.88 9.66 1.25
CA GLN A 15 0.29 9.48 2.09
C GLN A 15 0.67 8.00 2.12
N GLY A 16 1.82 7.67 1.55
CA GLY A 16 2.41 6.34 1.70
C GLY A 16 2.55 6.00 3.20
N LEU A 17 2.35 4.73 3.57
CA LEU A 17 2.54 4.30 4.94
C LEU A 17 3.95 4.68 5.42
N PRO A 18 4.09 5.32 6.59
CA PRO A 18 5.41 5.70 7.10
C PRO A 18 6.24 4.46 7.44
N HIS A 19 7.54 4.56 7.29
CA HIS A 19 8.50 3.71 7.98
C HIS A 19 8.75 4.28 9.37
N ILE A 20 9.15 3.45 10.34
CA ILE A 20 9.49 3.93 11.70
C ILE A 20 10.51 5.07 11.64
N SER A 21 11.52 4.94 10.77
CA SER A 21 12.56 5.97 10.56
C SER A 21 12.05 7.30 10.01
N THR A 22 10.85 7.34 9.40
CA THR A 22 10.27 8.56 8.82
C THR A 22 9.10 9.13 9.62
N MET A 23 8.74 8.50 10.75
CA MET A 23 7.70 8.99 11.64
C MET A 23 8.09 10.35 12.24
N ASP A 24 7.10 11.22 12.36
CA ASP A 24 7.22 12.43 13.15
C ASP A 24 7.24 12.11 14.66
N HIS A 25 7.39 13.15 15.47
CA HIS A 25 7.51 13.00 16.92
C HIS A 25 6.24 12.40 17.55
N GLU A 26 5.06 12.81 17.12
CA GLU A 26 3.78 12.34 17.68
C GLU A 26 3.53 10.88 17.30
N GLN A 27 3.70 10.54 16.03
CA GLN A 27 3.59 9.16 15.53
C GLN A 27 4.53 8.21 16.26
N PHE A 28 5.77 8.64 16.47
CA PHE A 28 6.76 7.83 17.17
C PHE A 28 6.46 7.68 18.65
N THR A 29 6.03 8.76 19.32
CA THR A 29 5.58 8.73 20.73
C THR A 29 4.47 7.68 20.91
N ASN A 30 3.45 7.74 20.07
CA ASN A 30 2.33 6.80 20.11
C ASN A 30 2.75 5.36 19.82
N LEU A 31 3.72 5.17 18.93
CA LEU A 31 4.24 3.83 18.58
C LEU A 31 4.89 3.12 19.77
N ILE A 32 5.69 3.85 20.56
CA ILE A 32 6.49 3.27 21.66
C ILE A 32 5.87 3.47 23.05
N ALA A 33 4.66 4.03 23.14
CA ALA A 33 4.01 4.40 24.41
C ALA A 33 3.94 3.24 25.43
N ASP A 34 3.68 2.02 24.95
CA ASP A 34 3.58 0.82 25.78
C ASP A 34 4.94 0.14 26.01
N LYS A 35 6.06 0.76 25.66
CA LYS A 35 7.43 0.16 25.68
C LYS A 35 7.54 -1.08 24.76
N LYS A 36 6.58 -1.28 23.89
CA LYS A 36 6.48 -2.43 22.97
C LYS A 36 5.92 -1.97 21.64
N VAL A 37 6.52 -2.45 20.55
CA VAL A 37 5.95 -2.32 19.20
C VAL A 37 5.22 -3.62 18.87
N HIS A 38 3.90 -3.54 18.76
CA HIS A 38 3.06 -4.70 18.43
C HIS A 38 3.10 -4.97 16.92
N VAL A 39 3.51 -6.16 16.52
CA VAL A 39 3.57 -6.62 15.13
C VAL A 39 2.64 -7.79 14.84
N ALA A 40 1.85 -8.20 15.83
CA ALA A 40 0.93 -9.33 15.75
C ALA A 40 -0.20 -9.15 14.73
N ASN A 41 -0.54 -7.91 14.42
CA ASN A 41 -1.64 -7.55 13.54
C ASN A 41 -1.08 -6.96 12.23
N ALA A 42 -0.35 -7.78 11.48
CA ALA A 42 0.24 -7.35 10.22
C ALA A 42 -0.39 -8.05 9.01
N THR A 43 -0.27 -7.42 7.85
CA THR A 43 -0.59 -7.99 6.55
C THR A 43 0.65 -7.96 5.66
N GLU A 44 0.68 -8.79 4.63
CA GLU A 44 1.74 -8.72 3.64
C GLU A 44 1.69 -7.39 2.91
N LYS A 45 2.83 -6.72 2.80
CA LYS A 45 2.94 -5.58 1.91
C LYS A 45 3.27 -6.07 0.52
N THR A 46 2.27 -6.04 -0.33
CA THR A 46 2.40 -6.40 -1.74
C THR A 46 2.97 -5.22 -2.55
N ASP A 47 3.75 -5.52 -3.58
CA ASP A 47 4.36 -4.53 -4.49
C ASP A 47 3.59 -4.44 -5.80
N GLY A 48 2.28 -4.33 -5.71
CA GLY A 48 1.38 -4.10 -6.83
C GLY A 48 1.10 -2.62 -7.07
N SER A 49 0.12 -2.37 -7.92
CA SER A 49 -0.41 -1.03 -8.12
C SER A 49 -1.77 -0.91 -7.45
N THR A 50 -1.90 0.02 -6.52
CA THR A 50 -3.16 0.23 -5.80
C THR A 50 -4.31 0.41 -6.77
N HIS A 51 -5.32 -0.41 -6.62
CA HIS A 51 -6.54 -0.43 -7.42
C HIS A 51 -7.75 -0.47 -6.50
N VAL A 52 -8.72 0.41 -6.79
CA VAL A 52 -10.00 0.43 -6.11
C VAL A 52 -11.06 0.21 -7.19
N PHE A 53 -12.02 -0.65 -6.92
CA PHE A 53 -13.18 -0.85 -7.80
C PHE A 53 -14.44 -1.00 -6.97
N GLY A 54 -15.58 -0.69 -7.55
CA GLY A 54 -16.82 -0.70 -6.80
C GLY A 54 -18.04 -0.37 -7.65
N HIS A 55 -19.15 -0.14 -6.95
CA HIS A 55 -20.41 0.22 -7.55
C HIS A 55 -21.06 1.36 -6.75
N ASP A 56 -21.58 2.35 -7.43
CA ASP A 56 -22.34 3.45 -6.86
C ASP A 56 -23.64 3.70 -7.66
N GLU A 57 -24.32 4.80 -7.43
CA GLU A 57 -25.57 5.19 -8.11
C GLU A 57 -25.41 5.31 -9.64
N HIS A 58 -24.18 5.59 -10.11
CA HIS A 58 -23.85 5.71 -11.54
C HIS A 58 -23.33 4.40 -12.16
N GLY A 59 -23.30 3.29 -11.38
CA GLY A 59 -22.85 1.97 -11.84
C GLY A 59 -21.44 1.60 -11.40
N PHE A 60 -20.82 0.68 -12.14
CA PHE A 60 -19.46 0.22 -11.86
C PHE A 60 -18.44 1.33 -12.09
N TYR A 61 -17.42 1.36 -11.23
CA TYR A 61 -16.28 2.25 -11.38
C TYR A 61 -14.99 1.58 -10.92
N SER A 62 -13.86 2.09 -11.39
CA SER A 62 -12.57 1.78 -10.81
C SER A 62 -11.67 3.01 -10.69
N GLN A 63 -10.60 2.89 -9.88
CA GLN A 63 -9.64 3.97 -9.63
C GLN A 63 -8.24 3.36 -9.46
N SER A 64 -7.22 4.07 -9.90
CA SER A 64 -5.81 3.75 -9.64
C SER A 64 -5.21 4.76 -8.65
N SER A 65 -4.06 4.44 -8.07
CA SER A 65 -3.32 5.37 -7.19
C SER A 65 -3.02 6.72 -7.85
N GLY A 66 -2.90 6.74 -9.18
CA GLY A 66 -2.69 7.95 -9.97
C GLY A 66 -3.94 8.73 -10.30
N SER A 67 -5.15 8.18 -10.09
CA SER A 67 -6.41 8.84 -10.47
C SER A 67 -6.93 9.84 -9.42
N GLY A 68 -6.30 9.93 -8.26
CA GLY A 68 -6.84 10.76 -7.18
C GLY A 68 -8.20 10.22 -6.73
N ASN A 69 -9.22 11.07 -6.78
CA ASN A 69 -10.61 10.70 -6.46
C ASN A 69 -11.47 10.49 -7.72
N GLU A 70 -10.89 10.57 -8.90
CA GLU A 70 -11.61 10.41 -10.16
C GLU A 70 -12.00 8.95 -10.38
N ARG A 71 -13.30 8.69 -10.53
CA ARG A 71 -13.88 7.39 -10.81
C ARG A 71 -13.92 7.16 -12.31
N MET A 72 -13.18 6.16 -12.78
CA MET A 72 -13.18 5.74 -14.17
C MET A 72 -14.38 4.84 -14.42
N ARG A 73 -15.16 5.13 -15.46
CA ARG A 73 -16.36 4.37 -15.85
C ARG A 73 -16.12 3.49 -17.08
N SER A 74 -14.98 3.70 -17.73
CA SER A 74 -14.54 2.95 -18.89
C SER A 74 -13.01 2.86 -18.97
N SER A 75 -12.50 1.92 -19.73
CA SER A 75 -11.06 1.85 -20.06
C SER A 75 -10.56 3.12 -20.75
N LYS A 76 -11.43 3.75 -21.55
CA LYS A 76 -11.12 5.01 -22.24
C LYS A 76 -10.81 6.15 -21.26
N ASP A 77 -11.48 6.23 -20.12
CA ASP A 77 -11.26 7.29 -19.13
C ASP A 77 -9.83 7.32 -18.60
N TYR A 78 -9.19 6.13 -18.47
CA TYR A 78 -7.79 6.02 -18.10
C TYR A 78 -6.86 6.62 -19.15
N ILE A 79 -7.15 6.39 -20.45
CA ILE A 79 -6.39 6.94 -21.56
C ILE A 79 -6.56 8.46 -21.64
N ASP A 80 -7.81 8.94 -21.59
CA ASP A 80 -8.13 10.36 -21.65
C ASP A 80 -7.46 11.13 -20.49
N ARG A 81 -7.47 10.55 -19.29
CA ARG A 81 -6.80 11.11 -18.13
C ARG A 81 -5.27 11.18 -18.31
N ALA A 82 -4.64 10.10 -18.79
CA ALA A 82 -3.20 10.09 -19.02
C ALA A 82 -2.83 11.17 -20.04
N THR A 83 -3.62 11.34 -21.07
CA THR A 83 -3.45 12.36 -22.11
C THR A 83 -3.57 13.79 -21.53
N ARG A 84 -4.64 14.05 -20.77
CA ARG A 84 -4.79 15.35 -20.07
C ARG A 84 -3.59 15.66 -19.18
N ARG A 85 -3.17 14.69 -18.36
CA ARG A 85 -2.03 14.86 -17.45
C ARG A 85 -0.71 15.13 -18.18
N SER A 86 -0.48 14.48 -19.32
CA SER A 86 0.68 14.75 -20.18
C SER A 86 0.67 16.21 -20.67
N GLN A 87 -0.48 16.68 -21.14
CA GLN A 87 -0.66 18.07 -21.62
C GLN A 87 -0.46 19.09 -20.48
N GLU A 88 -1.06 18.86 -19.32
CA GLU A 88 -0.96 19.76 -18.15
C GLU A 88 0.45 19.85 -17.56
N THR A 89 1.20 18.74 -17.58
CA THR A 89 2.53 18.67 -16.95
C THR A 89 3.67 18.86 -17.93
N GLY A 90 3.42 18.85 -19.23
CA GLY A 90 4.44 18.87 -20.28
C GLY A 90 5.31 17.61 -20.34
N LYS A 91 4.95 16.55 -19.60
CA LYS A 91 5.69 15.28 -19.60
C LYS A 91 5.29 14.44 -20.81
N PRO A 92 6.23 13.62 -21.36
CA PRO A 92 5.89 12.69 -22.42
C PRO A 92 4.71 11.79 -22.07
N LEU A 93 3.83 11.54 -23.04
CA LEU A 93 2.67 10.67 -22.86
C LEU A 93 3.11 9.22 -22.69
N ASP A 94 2.83 8.64 -21.51
CA ASP A 94 3.01 7.22 -21.22
C ASP A 94 1.65 6.57 -20.94
N LEU A 95 1.21 5.73 -21.86
CA LEU A 95 -0.07 5.03 -21.77
C LEU A 95 0.04 3.64 -21.11
N THR A 96 1.24 3.21 -20.69
CA THR A 96 1.47 1.85 -20.17
C THR A 96 0.56 1.54 -18.97
N ALA A 97 0.60 2.40 -17.94
CA ALA A 97 -0.25 2.23 -16.77
C ALA A 97 -1.74 2.42 -17.09
N ALA A 98 -2.07 3.42 -17.93
CA ALA A 98 -3.45 3.68 -18.32
C ALA A 98 -4.09 2.50 -19.03
N ARG A 99 -3.37 1.85 -19.93
CA ARG A 99 -3.82 0.63 -20.63
C ARG A 99 -3.98 -0.54 -19.67
N ALA A 100 -3.04 -0.74 -18.72
CA ALA A 100 -3.12 -1.80 -17.74
C ALA A 100 -4.36 -1.66 -16.84
N PHE A 101 -4.60 -0.48 -16.30
CA PHE A 101 -5.77 -0.20 -15.48
C PHE A 101 -7.07 -0.22 -16.30
N GLY A 102 -7.06 0.29 -17.52
CA GLY A 102 -8.21 0.22 -18.44
C GLY A 102 -8.60 -1.21 -18.75
N HIS A 103 -7.63 -2.08 -19.06
CA HIS A 103 -7.89 -3.49 -19.29
C HIS A 103 -8.43 -4.19 -18.04
N ALA A 104 -7.85 -3.92 -16.85
CA ALA A 104 -8.37 -4.46 -15.59
C ALA A 104 -9.81 -3.97 -15.35
N HIS A 105 -10.13 -2.71 -15.66
CA HIS A 105 -11.48 -2.18 -15.58
C HIS A 105 -12.45 -3.00 -16.45
N ASP A 106 -12.12 -3.23 -17.73
CA ASP A 106 -12.96 -3.97 -18.65
C ASP A 106 -13.17 -5.42 -18.20
N VAL A 107 -12.12 -6.09 -17.72
CA VAL A 107 -12.21 -7.46 -17.17
C VAL A 107 -13.15 -7.51 -15.98
N LEU A 108 -13.00 -6.60 -15.02
CA LEU A 108 -13.84 -6.53 -13.82
C LEU A 108 -15.29 -6.18 -14.17
N GLN A 109 -15.50 -5.25 -15.10
CA GLN A 109 -16.83 -4.86 -15.58
C GLN A 109 -17.56 -6.00 -16.29
N ASN A 110 -16.84 -6.83 -17.02
CA ASN A 110 -17.40 -7.97 -17.77
C ASN A 110 -17.62 -9.22 -16.90
N ASN A 111 -17.07 -9.28 -15.68
CA ASN A 111 -17.34 -10.36 -14.75
C ASN A 111 -18.75 -10.20 -14.13
N LYS A 112 -19.73 -10.91 -14.69
CA LYS A 112 -21.16 -10.78 -14.28
C LYS A 112 -21.38 -11.07 -12.79
N LYS A 113 -20.77 -12.13 -12.26
CA LYS A 113 -20.92 -12.51 -10.85
C LYS A 113 -20.39 -11.39 -9.93
N LEU A 114 -19.23 -10.81 -10.27
CA LEU A 114 -18.68 -9.68 -9.54
C LEU A 114 -19.59 -8.46 -9.59
N GLN A 115 -20.14 -8.14 -10.76
CA GLN A 115 -21.05 -7.00 -10.92
C GLN A 115 -22.33 -7.17 -10.09
N GLU A 116 -22.94 -8.37 -10.09
CA GLU A 116 -24.10 -8.68 -9.27
C GLU A 116 -23.77 -8.55 -7.77
N HIS A 117 -22.63 -9.09 -7.33
CA HIS A 117 -22.17 -8.98 -5.95
C HIS A 117 -21.98 -7.54 -5.51
N LEU A 118 -21.25 -6.73 -6.29
CA LEU A 118 -20.99 -5.32 -5.96
C LEU A 118 -22.27 -4.50 -5.93
N LYS A 119 -23.19 -4.73 -6.88
CA LYS A 119 -24.49 -4.06 -6.94
C LYS A 119 -25.36 -4.40 -5.71
N ALA A 120 -25.41 -5.67 -5.32
CA ALA A 120 -26.12 -6.09 -4.12
C ALA A 120 -25.53 -5.47 -2.85
N LYS A 121 -24.21 -5.45 -2.72
CA LYS A 121 -23.50 -4.81 -1.59
C LYS A 121 -23.73 -3.29 -1.57
N ALA A 122 -23.65 -2.60 -2.70
CA ALA A 122 -23.93 -1.17 -2.77
C ALA A 122 -25.35 -0.86 -2.28
N LYS A 123 -26.33 -1.63 -2.72
CA LYS A 123 -27.73 -1.49 -2.26
C LYS A 123 -27.85 -1.69 -0.75
N ALA A 124 -27.19 -2.69 -0.19
CA ALA A 124 -27.21 -2.97 1.25
C ALA A 124 -26.47 -1.92 2.09
N SER A 125 -25.47 -1.23 1.50
CA SER A 125 -24.62 -0.23 2.17
C SER A 125 -25.08 1.21 1.97
N GLY A 126 -26.29 1.45 1.46
CA GLY A 126 -26.81 2.80 1.27
C GLY A 126 -26.38 3.47 -0.03
N GLY A 127 -26.13 2.68 -1.08
CA GLY A 127 -25.92 3.17 -2.46
C GLY A 127 -24.50 3.07 -2.98
N GLU A 128 -23.51 2.73 -2.15
CA GLU A 128 -22.12 2.62 -2.59
C GLU A 128 -21.37 1.46 -1.92
N THR A 129 -20.52 0.79 -2.67
CA THR A 129 -19.51 -0.15 -2.15
C THR A 129 -18.21 -0.02 -2.91
N SER A 130 -17.09 -0.33 -2.25
CA SER A 130 -15.77 -0.36 -2.88
C SER A 130 -14.91 -1.49 -2.31
N VAL A 131 -14.07 -2.04 -3.17
CA VAL A 131 -13.02 -3.00 -2.84
C VAL A 131 -11.69 -2.35 -3.14
N LYS A 132 -10.76 -2.41 -2.20
CA LYS A 132 -9.41 -1.88 -2.35
C LYS A 132 -8.40 -3.02 -2.31
N GLY A 133 -7.46 -3.01 -3.24
CA GLY A 133 -6.39 -4.00 -3.31
C GLY A 133 -5.21 -3.52 -4.15
N GLU A 134 -4.30 -4.43 -4.41
CA GLU A 134 -3.16 -4.23 -5.29
C GLU A 134 -3.38 -5.05 -6.57
N LEU A 135 -3.32 -4.39 -7.71
CA LEU A 135 -3.42 -5.03 -9.03
C LEU A 135 -2.05 -5.53 -9.49
N PHE A 136 -2.03 -6.79 -9.86
CA PHE A 136 -0.92 -7.44 -10.54
C PHE A 136 -1.38 -7.89 -11.93
N TYR A 137 -0.61 -7.56 -12.94
CA TYR A 137 -0.96 -7.91 -14.32
C TYR A 137 0.24 -8.50 -15.04
N LYS A 138 0.09 -9.71 -15.58
CA LYS A 138 1.11 -10.34 -16.42
C LYS A 138 0.87 -9.92 -17.86
N PRO A 139 1.85 -9.37 -18.58
CA PRO A 139 1.72 -9.15 -20.00
C PRO A 139 1.63 -10.49 -20.70
N LEU A 140 0.66 -10.65 -21.59
CA LEU A 140 0.48 -11.86 -22.41
C LEU A 140 1.57 -12.01 -23.45
N SER A 141 2.24 -10.90 -23.82
CA SER A 141 3.35 -10.87 -24.76
C SER A 141 4.23 -9.64 -24.54
N LYS A 142 5.45 -9.64 -25.11
CA LYS A 142 6.28 -8.43 -25.16
C LYS A 142 5.54 -7.35 -25.97
N PRO A 143 5.44 -6.10 -25.45
CA PRO A 143 4.81 -5.03 -26.20
C PRO A 143 5.53 -4.89 -27.55
N SER A 144 4.81 -5.07 -28.63
CA SER A 144 5.28 -4.67 -29.93
C SER A 144 4.76 -3.26 -30.21
N GLU A 145 5.61 -2.39 -30.73
CA GLU A 145 5.21 -1.03 -31.12
C GLU A 145 4.06 -1.03 -32.13
N THR A 146 3.83 -2.15 -32.80
CA THR A 146 2.85 -2.32 -33.87
C THR A 146 1.50 -2.88 -33.42
N LYS A 147 1.34 -3.33 -32.17
CA LYS A 147 0.06 -3.83 -31.65
C LYS A 147 -0.41 -3.00 -30.47
N PRO A 148 -1.18 -1.93 -30.69
CA PRO A 148 -1.81 -1.17 -29.62
C PRO A 148 -2.88 -2.05 -28.97
N GLY A 149 -2.64 -2.53 -27.75
CA GLY A 149 -3.55 -3.40 -26.99
C GLY A 149 -2.83 -4.34 -26.04
N GLU A 150 -1.54 -4.59 -26.25
CA GLU A 150 -0.75 -5.38 -25.33
C GLU A 150 -0.43 -4.59 -24.07
N VAL A 151 -0.89 -5.09 -22.93
CA VAL A 151 -0.67 -4.46 -21.63
C VAL A 151 0.69 -4.87 -21.10
N LYS A 152 1.60 -3.91 -20.97
CA LYS A 152 2.87 -4.12 -20.30
C LYS A 152 2.64 -4.12 -18.79
N PHE A 153 3.20 -5.10 -18.11
CA PHE A 153 3.15 -5.20 -16.66
C PHE A 153 3.78 -3.97 -16.00
N VAL A 154 3.06 -3.33 -15.09
CA VAL A 154 3.58 -2.23 -14.29
C VAL A 154 4.34 -2.81 -13.12
N GLY A 155 5.63 -2.83 -13.24
CA GLY A 155 6.68 -3.28 -12.36
C GLY A 155 6.28 -3.79 -10.98
N THR A 156 6.41 -5.08 -10.78
CA THR A 156 6.45 -5.68 -9.46
C THR A 156 7.79 -6.38 -9.28
N SER A 157 8.20 -6.54 -8.04
CA SER A 157 9.37 -7.32 -7.67
C SER A 157 9.11 -8.83 -7.72
N TYR A 158 7.89 -9.25 -8.05
CA TYR A 158 7.50 -10.66 -8.11
C TYR A 158 7.81 -11.27 -9.46
N ASP A 159 8.18 -12.55 -9.45
CA ASP A 159 8.31 -13.31 -10.66
C ASP A 159 6.93 -13.49 -11.32
N PRO A 160 6.71 -12.95 -12.53
CA PRO A 160 5.43 -13.05 -13.20
C PRO A 160 5.05 -14.49 -13.60
N SER A 161 5.98 -15.44 -13.58
CA SER A 161 5.68 -16.85 -13.85
C SER A 161 4.71 -17.46 -12.84
N HIS A 162 4.73 -16.99 -11.59
CA HIS A 162 3.82 -17.44 -10.54
C HIS A 162 2.37 -16.93 -10.69
N MET A 163 2.12 -15.99 -11.58
CA MET A 163 0.80 -15.39 -11.76
C MET A 163 -0.06 -16.07 -12.84
N GLY A 164 0.48 -17.12 -13.50
CA GLY A 164 -0.24 -17.74 -14.61
C GLY A 164 -0.41 -16.80 -15.81
N HIS A 165 -1.54 -16.92 -16.53
CA HIS A 165 -1.85 -16.10 -17.71
C HIS A 165 -2.82 -14.96 -17.45
N VAL A 166 -3.19 -14.72 -16.18
CA VAL A 166 -4.29 -13.83 -15.80
C VAL A 166 -3.79 -12.67 -14.94
N GLY A 167 -4.63 -11.64 -14.81
CA GLY A 167 -4.46 -10.61 -13.81
C GLY A 167 -4.79 -11.13 -12.42
N LYS A 168 -4.24 -10.51 -11.40
CA LYS A 168 -4.51 -10.81 -10.01
C LYS A 168 -4.75 -9.54 -9.23
N ILE A 169 -5.73 -9.58 -8.33
CA ILE A 169 -5.96 -8.53 -7.35
C ILE A 169 -5.82 -9.12 -5.95
N VAL A 170 -4.87 -8.58 -5.20
CA VAL A 170 -4.69 -8.88 -3.77
C VAL A 170 -5.52 -7.90 -2.97
N ILE A 171 -6.63 -8.35 -2.41
CA ILE A 171 -7.56 -7.51 -1.64
C ILE A 171 -6.98 -7.25 -0.25
N HIS A 172 -7.02 -6.00 0.20
CA HIS A 172 -6.59 -5.64 1.54
C HIS A 172 -7.58 -6.18 2.59
N SER A 173 -7.10 -7.06 3.46
CA SER A 173 -7.93 -7.72 4.49
C SER A 173 -8.23 -6.85 5.70
N LYS A 174 -7.44 -5.80 5.95
CA LYS A 174 -7.60 -4.86 7.06
C LYS A 174 -8.14 -3.52 6.57
N LEU A 175 -9.40 -3.51 6.24
CA LEU A 175 -10.16 -2.32 5.86
C LEU A 175 -11.10 -1.88 6.98
N PRO A 176 -11.55 -0.62 7.01
CA PRO A 176 -12.62 -0.18 7.89
C PRO A 176 -13.86 -1.09 7.76
N GLU A 177 -14.60 -1.28 8.84
CA GLU A 177 -15.71 -2.24 8.93
C GLU A 177 -16.75 -2.12 7.80
N ASN A 178 -17.03 -0.89 7.39
CA ASN A 178 -17.95 -0.61 6.28
C ASN A 178 -17.42 -0.97 4.87
N GLN A 179 -16.16 -1.40 4.78
CA GLN A 179 -15.51 -1.86 3.55
C GLN A 179 -15.11 -3.33 3.65
N HIS A 180 -15.58 -4.04 4.67
CA HIS A 180 -15.31 -5.46 4.81
C HIS A 180 -16.05 -6.24 3.73
N HIS A 181 -15.30 -7.02 2.98
CA HIS A 181 -15.77 -7.98 2.02
C HIS A 181 -15.42 -9.39 2.48
N ASP A 182 -16.26 -10.36 2.13
CA ASP A 182 -15.92 -11.77 2.27
C ASP A 182 -14.88 -12.12 1.19
N ILE A 183 -13.61 -12.06 1.54
CA ILE A 183 -12.50 -12.29 0.60
C ILE A 183 -12.50 -13.74 0.13
N GLU A 184 -12.92 -14.69 0.96
CA GLU A 184 -13.02 -16.08 0.54
C GLU A 184 -14.11 -16.28 -0.53
N HIS A 185 -15.19 -15.51 -0.48
CA HIS A 185 -16.16 -15.47 -1.55
C HIS A 185 -15.56 -14.93 -2.85
N PHE A 186 -14.76 -13.84 -2.78
CA PHE A 186 -14.04 -13.32 -3.94
C PHE A 186 -13.11 -14.38 -4.55
N LYS A 187 -12.34 -15.07 -3.73
CA LYS A 187 -11.41 -16.11 -4.19
C LYS A 187 -12.08 -17.25 -4.91
N ARG A 188 -13.18 -17.77 -4.34
CA ARG A 188 -13.82 -19.01 -4.80
C ARG A 188 -14.87 -18.78 -5.87
N GLU A 189 -15.66 -17.71 -5.75
CA GLU A 189 -16.87 -17.52 -6.54
C GLU A 189 -16.76 -16.42 -7.60
N LEU A 190 -15.91 -15.40 -7.34
CA LEU A 190 -15.79 -14.24 -8.20
C LEU A 190 -14.52 -14.23 -9.05
N SER A 191 -13.55 -15.10 -8.76
CA SER A 191 -12.41 -15.35 -9.62
C SER A 191 -12.82 -16.07 -10.91
N ASP A 192 -12.17 -15.75 -12.02
CA ASP A 192 -12.36 -16.41 -13.32
C ASP A 192 -11.03 -16.53 -14.08
N ASP A 193 -11.08 -16.98 -15.33
CA ASP A 193 -9.88 -17.16 -16.18
C ASP A 193 -9.15 -15.85 -16.49
N ASN A 194 -9.80 -14.70 -16.31
CA ASN A 194 -9.25 -13.38 -16.64
C ASN A 194 -8.76 -12.63 -15.41
N ILE A 195 -9.37 -12.85 -14.25
CA ILE A 195 -8.97 -12.19 -13.00
C ILE A 195 -9.07 -13.15 -11.82
N ASN A 196 -8.01 -13.19 -11.03
CA ASN A 196 -7.94 -13.97 -9.81
C ASN A 196 -7.88 -13.04 -8.60
N PHE A 197 -8.65 -13.33 -7.57
CA PHE A 197 -8.64 -12.60 -6.31
C PHE A 197 -7.87 -13.36 -5.25
N ASP A 198 -7.16 -12.63 -4.41
CA ASP A 198 -6.45 -13.15 -3.25
C ASP A 198 -6.44 -12.11 -2.12
N ASP A 199 -5.85 -12.43 -0.99
CA ASP A 199 -5.73 -11.54 0.17
C ASP A 199 -4.27 -11.29 0.56
N ASP A 200 -4.07 -10.26 1.38
CA ASP A 200 -2.80 -9.89 1.98
C ASP A 200 -2.59 -10.48 3.39
N LYS A 201 -3.45 -11.41 3.81
CA LYS A 201 -3.32 -12.06 5.13
C LYS A 201 -2.04 -12.87 5.20
N ILE A 202 -1.37 -12.79 6.33
CA ILE A 202 -0.24 -13.65 6.67
C ILE A 202 -0.58 -14.47 7.91
N GLU A 203 -0.13 -15.70 7.91
CA GLU A 203 -0.11 -16.53 9.10
C GLU A 203 1.18 -16.24 9.87
N HIS A 204 1.08 -15.58 10.99
CA HIS A 204 2.19 -15.35 11.89
C HIS A 204 1.75 -15.42 13.34
N LYS A 205 2.66 -15.81 14.21
CA LYS A 205 2.40 -15.84 15.65
C LYS A 205 2.30 -14.40 16.17
N PRO A 206 1.32 -14.12 17.05
CA PRO A 206 1.27 -12.85 17.74
C PRO A 206 2.60 -12.53 18.39
N GLY A 207 3.05 -11.31 18.25
CA GLY A 207 4.34 -10.90 18.80
C GLY A 207 4.42 -9.40 19.04
N HIS A 208 5.42 -9.04 19.79
CA HIS A 208 5.79 -7.66 20.02
C HIS A 208 7.31 -7.55 20.11
N VAL A 209 7.82 -6.37 19.89
CA VAL A 209 9.23 -6.02 20.04
C VAL A 209 9.38 -5.15 21.28
N ASP A 210 10.21 -5.58 22.23
CA ASP A 210 10.54 -4.78 23.41
C ASP A 210 11.43 -3.60 23.00
N VAL A 211 10.99 -2.40 23.35
CA VAL A 211 11.68 -1.13 23.08
C VAL A 211 11.81 -0.29 24.36
N SER A 212 11.86 -0.96 25.52
CA SER A 212 11.93 -0.29 26.84
C SER A 212 13.12 0.64 26.97
N ASP A 213 14.28 0.26 26.45
CA ASP A 213 15.49 1.09 26.47
C ASP A 213 15.34 2.33 25.57
N GLU A 214 14.84 2.15 24.35
CA GLU A 214 14.59 3.24 23.42
C GLU A 214 13.52 4.20 23.94
N HIS A 215 12.49 3.68 24.61
CA HIS A 215 11.47 4.47 25.29
C HIS A 215 12.09 5.33 26.42
N LYS A 216 12.98 4.75 27.24
CA LYS A 216 13.69 5.47 28.30
C LYS A 216 14.55 6.60 27.72
N ASP A 217 15.34 6.31 26.67
CA ASP A 217 16.19 7.29 26.01
C ASP A 217 15.37 8.42 25.37
N PHE A 218 14.22 8.08 24.78
CA PHE A 218 13.32 9.04 24.19
C PHE A 218 12.68 9.97 25.23
N HIS A 219 12.29 9.44 26.40
CA HIS A 219 11.78 10.24 27.51
C HIS A 219 12.84 11.18 28.08
N ALA A 220 14.08 10.71 28.21
CA ALA A 220 15.19 11.56 28.64
C ALA A 220 15.42 12.71 27.64
N LEU A 221 15.41 12.41 26.33
CA LEU A 221 15.53 13.42 25.28
C LEU A 221 14.39 14.44 25.34
N ASN A 222 13.14 14.01 25.52
CA ASN A 222 11.98 14.91 25.64
C ASN A 222 12.05 15.82 26.87
N HIS A 223 12.52 15.29 27.99
CA HIS A 223 12.73 16.08 29.19
C HIS A 223 13.80 17.17 29.00
N ASP A 224 14.90 16.84 28.29
CA ASP A 224 15.94 17.80 27.95
C ASP A 224 15.42 18.88 26.98
N LEU A 225 14.58 18.47 25.98
CA LEU A 225 13.91 19.39 25.07
C LEU A 225 12.97 20.36 25.78
N LEU A 226 12.23 19.90 26.78
CA LEU A 226 11.34 20.75 27.60
C LEU A 226 12.15 21.77 28.42
N LYS A 227 13.28 21.35 28.95
CA LYS A 227 14.19 22.25 29.71
C LYS A 227 14.84 23.27 28.77
N SER A 228 15.24 22.88 27.55
CA SER A 228 15.91 23.77 26.60
C SER A 228 14.99 24.81 25.96
N ARG A 229 13.66 24.59 25.98
CA ARG A 229 12.68 25.60 25.52
C ARG A 229 12.64 26.88 26.33
N THR A 230 13.20 26.84 27.52
CA THR A 230 13.32 28.03 28.43
C THR A 230 14.61 28.80 28.20
N THR A 231 15.53 28.36 27.36
CA THR A 231 16.83 29.00 27.08
C THR A 231 16.91 29.42 25.61
N PRO A 232 17.56 30.57 25.24
CA PRO A 232 17.78 30.97 23.84
C PRO A 232 18.54 29.87 23.10
N THR A 233 17.90 29.30 22.10
CA THR A 233 18.35 28.05 21.49
C THR A 233 19.48 28.26 20.49
N ASN A 234 20.64 27.71 20.80
CA ASN A 234 21.73 27.53 19.88
C ASN A 234 21.33 26.51 18.78
N LYS A 235 21.51 26.86 17.49
CA LYS A 235 21.21 26.01 16.33
C LYS A 235 21.89 24.63 16.42
N VAL A 236 23.12 24.59 16.94
CA VAL A 236 23.93 23.37 17.12
C VAL A 236 23.24 22.40 18.11
N ALA A 237 22.65 22.90 19.20
CA ALA A 237 21.94 22.07 20.16
C ALA A 237 20.69 21.42 19.54
N LYS A 238 19.92 22.14 18.71
CA LYS A 238 18.76 21.60 18.00
C LYS A 238 19.15 20.50 17.01
N GLU A 239 20.24 20.67 16.29
CA GLU A 239 20.74 19.65 15.37
C GLU A 239 21.21 18.40 16.11
N ALA A 240 21.86 18.54 17.24
CA ALA A 240 22.29 17.42 18.09
C ALA A 240 21.08 16.64 18.67
N GLU A 241 20.04 17.34 19.12
CA GLU A 241 18.80 16.73 19.61
C GLU A 241 18.06 15.99 18.49
N LYS A 242 17.97 16.58 17.30
CA LYS A 242 17.41 15.92 16.11
C LYS A 242 18.19 14.64 15.77
N ALA A 243 19.51 14.70 15.80
CA ALA A 243 20.37 13.53 15.54
C ALA A 243 20.13 12.41 16.58
N LYS A 244 19.97 12.75 17.87
CA LYS A 244 19.61 11.78 18.91
C LYS A 244 18.25 11.14 18.66
N PHE A 245 17.24 11.92 18.31
CA PHE A 245 15.92 11.42 17.97
C PHE A 245 15.96 10.45 16.78
N GLU A 246 16.65 10.81 15.68
CA GLU A 246 16.84 9.94 14.53
C GLU A 246 17.57 8.64 14.92
N ALA A 247 18.59 8.71 15.78
CA ALA A 247 19.29 7.51 16.25
C ALA A 247 18.37 6.57 17.06
N ILE A 248 17.48 7.10 17.89
CA ILE A 248 16.50 6.28 18.63
C ILE A 248 15.53 5.61 17.64
N LYS A 249 14.98 6.33 16.67
CA LYS A 249 14.10 5.78 15.63
C LYS A 249 14.79 4.65 14.85
N GLN A 250 16.06 4.83 14.49
CA GLN A 250 16.84 3.82 13.78
C GLN A 250 17.01 2.54 14.61
N ARG A 251 17.26 2.64 15.92
CA ARG A 251 17.36 1.46 16.80
C ARG A 251 16.04 0.71 16.90
N VAL A 252 14.92 1.42 17.09
CA VAL A 252 13.58 0.81 17.10
C VAL A 252 13.29 0.14 15.77
N SER A 253 13.57 0.80 14.65
CA SER A 253 13.39 0.23 13.32
C SER A 253 14.21 -1.06 13.13
N ALA A 254 15.49 -1.05 13.54
CA ALA A 254 16.36 -2.22 13.43
C ALA A 254 15.87 -3.40 14.28
N LYS A 255 15.39 -3.14 15.51
CA LYS A 255 14.81 -4.21 16.36
C LYS A 255 13.55 -4.80 15.73
N VAL A 256 12.66 -3.97 15.18
CA VAL A 256 11.44 -4.43 14.49
C VAL A 256 11.78 -5.20 13.23
N ASP A 257 12.71 -4.71 12.41
CA ASP A 257 13.19 -5.39 11.21
C ASP A 257 13.78 -6.78 11.54
N ALA A 258 14.60 -6.87 12.59
CA ALA A 258 15.19 -8.12 13.04
C ALA A 258 14.13 -9.12 13.53
N HIS A 259 13.12 -8.63 14.25
CA HIS A 259 12.00 -9.46 14.72
C HIS A 259 11.18 -10.00 13.56
N VAL A 260 10.78 -9.13 12.63
CA VAL A 260 10.02 -9.50 11.43
C VAL A 260 10.79 -10.51 10.57
N SER A 261 12.10 -10.33 10.44
CA SER A 261 12.95 -11.27 9.69
C SER A 261 12.97 -12.67 10.33
N LYS A 262 12.86 -12.77 11.66
CA LYS A 262 12.82 -14.06 12.39
C LYS A 262 11.45 -14.76 12.28
N LEU A 263 10.39 -14.04 11.91
CA LEU A 263 9.05 -14.64 11.78
C LEU A 263 8.97 -15.62 10.60
N GLY A 264 9.98 -15.66 9.74
CA GLY A 264 10.04 -16.60 8.63
C GLY A 264 8.84 -16.47 7.67
N ILE A 265 8.34 -15.24 7.48
CA ILE A 265 7.22 -14.99 6.62
C ILE A 265 7.63 -15.36 5.20
N ALA A 266 7.16 -16.52 4.77
CA ALA A 266 7.35 -16.96 3.40
C ALA A 266 6.54 -16.03 2.48
N PRO A 267 7.14 -15.47 1.43
CA PRO A 267 6.40 -14.70 0.46
C PRO A 267 5.39 -15.62 -0.24
N LYS A 268 4.11 -15.29 -0.20
CA LYS A 268 3.05 -16.00 -0.94
C LYS A 268 3.30 -16.03 -2.44
N TRP A 269 4.12 -15.12 -2.94
CA TRP A 269 4.18 -14.69 -4.33
C TRP A 269 5.56 -14.86 -4.97
N GLY A 270 6.41 -15.76 -4.48
CA GLY A 270 7.76 -15.95 -5.01
C GLY A 270 8.84 -15.17 -4.25
N SER A 271 9.95 -14.81 -4.90
CA SER A 271 11.18 -14.38 -4.25
C SER A 271 11.18 -13.04 -3.53
N GLY A 272 10.02 -12.36 -3.39
CA GLY A 272 10.09 -10.99 -2.89
C GLY A 272 8.85 -10.41 -2.25
N THR A 273 8.57 -10.74 -1.00
CA THR A 273 7.70 -9.89 -0.19
C THR A 273 8.36 -8.53 0.00
N GLU A 274 7.71 -7.44 -0.39
CA GLU A 274 8.20 -6.09 -0.10
C GLU A 274 8.37 -5.89 1.41
N GLY A 275 7.52 -6.53 2.21
CA GLY A 275 7.56 -6.46 3.65
C GLY A 275 6.18 -6.66 4.27
N LEU A 276 5.94 -5.96 5.37
CA LEU A 276 4.70 -6.00 6.11
C LEU A 276 4.07 -4.62 6.22
N VAL A 277 2.76 -4.59 6.30
CA VAL A 277 1.98 -3.48 6.85
C VAL A 277 1.54 -3.87 8.24
N VAL A 278 2.03 -3.17 9.25
CA VAL A 278 1.66 -3.37 10.65
C VAL A 278 0.49 -2.45 10.98
N HIS A 279 -0.57 -3.05 11.51
CA HIS A 279 -1.76 -2.35 11.94
C HIS A 279 -1.72 -2.19 13.47
N PRO A 280 -2.15 -1.07 14.02
CA PRO A 280 -2.22 -0.89 15.46
C PRO A 280 -3.21 -1.89 16.07
N LYS A 281 -3.02 -2.20 17.35
CA LYS A 281 -4.02 -2.90 18.14
C LYS A 281 -5.29 -2.04 18.20
N GLU A 282 -6.44 -2.67 18.24
CA GLU A 282 -7.72 -1.97 18.44
C GLU A 282 -7.67 -1.12 19.72
N GLY A 283 -8.14 0.13 19.62
CA GLY A 283 -8.07 1.11 20.71
C GLY A 283 -6.69 1.76 20.91
N SER A 284 -5.66 1.38 20.16
CA SER A 284 -4.34 2.01 20.23
C SER A 284 -4.26 3.29 19.39
N THR A 285 -3.54 4.29 19.88
CA THR A 285 -3.18 5.51 19.14
C THR A 285 -1.95 5.34 18.25
N ALA A 286 -1.29 4.16 18.28
CA ALA A 286 -0.13 3.89 17.48
C ALA A 286 -0.48 4.00 15.97
N PRO A 287 0.41 4.57 15.14
CA PRO A 287 0.17 4.68 13.71
C PRO A 287 0.27 3.32 13.02
N ARG A 288 -0.44 3.18 11.91
CA ARG A 288 -0.18 2.12 10.94
C ARG A 288 1.12 2.42 10.21
N PHE A 289 1.99 1.43 10.04
CA PHE A 289 3.30 1.61 9.42
C PHE A 289 3.73 0.41 8.58
N LYS A 290 4.76 0.59 7.77
CA LYS A 290 5.35 -0.48 6.96
C LYS A 290 6.74 -0.84 7.43
N VAL A 291 7.05 -2.13 7.34
CA VAL A 291 8.37 -2.72 7.54
C VAL A 291 8.81 -3.32 6.21
N THR A 292 9.92 -2.86 5.66
CA THR A 292 10.46 -3.39 4.41
C THR A 292 11.39 -4.57 4.70
N SER A 293 11.18 -5.70 4.03
CA SER A 293 12.02 -6.88 4.22
C SER A 293 13.48 -6.64 3.79
N ALA A 294 14.40 -7.36 4.44
CA ALA A 294 15.83 -7.27 4.09
C ALA A 294 16.09 -7.77 2.65
N SER A 295 15.43 -8.86 2.25
CA SER A 295 15.52 -9.40 0.89
C SER A 295 15.04 -8.40 -0.16
N PHE A 296 13.96 -7.69 0.10
CA PHE A 296 13.47 -6.66 -0.82
C PHE A 296 14.42 -5.45 -0.89
N ARG A 297 15.02 -5.05 0.24
CA ARG A 297 16.05 -3.99 0.22
C ARG A 297 17.26 -4.40 -0.62
N GLN A 298 17.73 -5.65 -0.49
CA GLN A 298 18.81 -6.19 -1.31
C GLN A 298 18.44 -6.24 -2.79
N TYR A 299 17.25 -6.78 -3.10
CA TYR A 299 16.73 -6.82 -4.46
C TYR A 299 16.66 -5.42 -5.10
N LYS A 300 16.23 -4.41 -4.32
CA LYS A 300 16.13 -3.02 -4.76
C LYS A 300 17.49 -2.34 -4.94
N ALA A 301 18.49 -2.76 -4.17
CA ALA A 301 19.85 -2.24 -4.24
C ALA A 301 20.66 -2.85 -5.38
N ASP A 302 20.23 -4.00 -5.89
CA ASP A 302 20.91 -4.69 -7.00
C ASP A 302 20.85 -3.83 -8.27
N PRO A 303 22.00 -3.53 -8.90
CA PRO A 303 22.06 -2.76 -10.14
C PRO A 303 21.24 -3.33 -11.28
N GLU A 304 21.16 -4.67 -11.40
CA GLU A 304 20.36 -5.35 -12.45
C GLU A 304 18.85 -5.11 -12.31
N ASN A 305 18.39 -4.86 -11.07
CA ASN A 305 16.99 -4.58 -10.80
C ASN A 305 16.65 -3.08 -10.85
N LYS A 306 17.67 -2.22 -10.89
CA LYS A 306 17.50 -0.77 -10.81
C LYS A 306 16.61 -0.19 -11.92
N ASP A 307 16.67 -0.77 -13.10
CA ASP A 307 15.87 -0.33 -14.24
C ASP A 307 14.40 -0.77 -14.14
N LYS A 308 14.13 -1.86 -13.45
CA LYS A 308 12.74 -2.30 -13.16
C LYS A 308 11.99 -1.30 -12.26
N PHE A 309 12.72 -0.56 -11.41
CA PHE A 309 12.15 0.48 -10.54
C PHE A 309 12.14 1.87 -11.16
N LYS A 310 13.00 2.15 -12.14
CA LYS A 310 13.01 3.43 -12.87
C LYS A 310 11.75 3.66 -13.70
N LEU A 311 11.07 2.61 -14.13
CA LEU A 311 9.81 2.68 -14.86
C LEU A 311 8.64 3.24 -14.02
N ARG A 312 8.80 3.29 -12.68
CA ARG A 312 7.80 3.86 -11.75
C ARG A 312 7.91 5.38 -11.57
N ASN A 313 9.06 5.97 -11.90
CA ASN A 313 9.39 7.36 -11.58
C ASN A 313 9.59 8.23 -12.83
N LYS A 314 9.21 7.74 -14.00
CA LYS A 314 9.24 8.52 -15.24
C LYS A 314 7.86 8.97 -15.69
#